data_650fda95f48fd6d7c199f3f9e306bb52
#
_entry.id   650fda95f48fd6d7c199f3f9e306bb52
#
_cell.length_a   1.000
_cell.length_b   1.000
_cell.length_c   1.000
_cell.angle_alpha   90.00
_cell.angle_beta   90.00
_cell.angle_gamma   90.00
#
_symmetry.space_group_name_H-M   'P 1'
#
loop_
_entity.id
_entity.type
_entity.pdbx_description
1 polymer ?
#
loop_
_entity_poly.entity_id
_entity_poly.type
_entity_poly.pdbx_seq_one_letter_code
_entity_poly.pdbx_strand_id
1 'polypeptide(L)'
;MIGSQGAINSYRLMWLYVMFDLPVETKPQRKRAAQFRKNLMKDGFGMHQFSVYIRHCASGESAAVHIERVKRLVPDEGMVSILKVTDKQFGDTI
;
A
#
# COMPACT_ATOMS: atom_id res chain seq x y z
N MET A 1 13.89 -16.26 23.87
CA MET A 1 13.52 -15.80 23.75
C MET A 1 13.25 -15.30 23.28
N ILE A 2 13.45 -15.21 23.36
CA ILE A 2 13.03 -14.65 22.96
C ILE A 2 13.10 -13.96 22.33
N GLY A 3 13.36 -13.98 22.17
CA GLY A 3 13.37 -13.23 21.72
C GLY A 3 13.37 -12.66 21.08
N SER A 4 13.45 -12.83 21.06
CA SER A 4 13.21 -12.18 20.59
C SER A 4 12.70 -11.64 20.30
N GLN A 5 12.80 -11.79 20.69
CA GLN A 5 12.10 -11.28 20.58
C GLN A 5 11.62 -10.59 20.16
N GLY A 6 11.78 -10.76 20.12
CA GLY A 6 11.44 -10.13 19.80
C GLY A 6 11.18 -9.54 19.41
N ALA A 7 11.76 -10.45 20.33
CA ALA A 7 11.45 -9.11 20.19
C ALA A 7 10.70 -8.68 19.03
N ILE A 8 9.94 -7.87 19.31
CA ILE A 8 9.43 -7.15 18.18
C ILE A 8 10.53 -6.20 17.76
N ASN A 9 10.92 -6.34 16.53
CA ASN A 9 11.90 -5.45 15.97
C ASN A 9 11.32 -4.79 14.70
N SER A 10 12.01 -3.82 14.21
CA SER A 10 11.54 -3.02 13.08
C SER A 10 11.36 -3.81 11.80
N TYR A 11 11.91 -5.03 11.72
CA TYR A 11 11.76 -5.86 10.53
C TYR A 11 10.41 -6.56 10.46
N ARG A 12 9.70 -6.65 11.58
CA ARG A 12 8.36 -7.23 11.60
C ARG A 12 7.29 -6.25 11.22
N LEU A 13 7.55 -4.97 11.46
CA LEU A 13 6.61 -3.93 11.13
C LEU A 13 6.87 -3.48 9.69
N MET A 14 5.84 -3.48 8.89
CA MET A 14 5.96 -3.23 7.47
C MET A 14 5.08 -2.07 7.06
N TRP A 15 5.55 -1.34 6.05
CA TRP A 15 4.77 -0.32 5.39
C TRP A 15 4.58 -0.71 3.94
N LEU A 16 3.40 -0.51 3.42
CA LEU A 16 3.10 -0.72 2.01
C LEU A 16 2.87 0.62 1.35
N TYR A 17 3.58 0.83 0.25
CA TYR A 17 3.36 1.96 -0.65
C TYR A 17 2.65 1.44 -1.87
N VAL A 18 1.54 2.06 -2.22
CA VAL A 18 0.86 1.79 -3.49
C VAL A 18 0.99 3.04 -4.33
N MET A 19 1.74 2.93 -5.40
CA MET A 19 2.01 4.03 -6.32
C MET A 19 1.32 3.70 -7.64
N PHE A 20 0.60 4.66 -8.19
CA PHE A 20 -0.17 4.35 -9.39
C PHE A 20 -0.23 5.52 -10.35
N ASP A 21 -0.33 5.15 -11.61
CA ASP A 21 -0.51 6.09 -12.72
C ASP A 21 -1.67 5.52 -13.56
N LEU A 22 -2.85 6.07 -13.32
CA LEU A 22 -4.08 5.62 -13.96
C LEU A 22 -4.55 6.67 -14.95
N PRO A 23 -5.04 6.25 -16.12
CA PRO A 23 -5.53 7.21 -17.10
C PRO A 23 -6.78 7.92 -16.60
N VAL A 24 -6.89 9.21 -16.94
CA VAL A 24 -7.99 10.07 -16.50
C VAL A 24 -8.54 10.91 -17.64
N GLU A 25 -8.34 10.48 -18.86
CA GLU A 25 -8.76 11.24 -20.04
C GLU A 25 -10.26 11.16 -20.29
N THR A 26 -10.85 9.99 -20.04
CA THR A 26 -12.27 9.79 -20.23
C THR A 26 -13.00 9.76 -18.91
N LYS A 27 -14.30 10.00 -18.97
CA LYS A 27 -15.13 9.95 -17.75
C LYS A 27 -15.12 8.57 -17.10
N PRO A 28 -15.25 7.45 -17.84
CA PRO A 28 -15.11 6.13 -17.22
C PRO A 28 -13.76 5.89 -16.58
N GLN A 29 -12.67 6.39 -17.19
CA GLN A 29 -11.33 6.26 -16.61
C GLN A 29 -11.23 7.02 -15.29
N ARG A 30 -11.74 8.25 -15.24
CA ARG A 30 -11.75 9.03 -14.00
C ARG A 30 -12.56 8.34 -12.90
N LYS A 31 -13.67 7.71 -13.27
CA LYS A 31 -14.50 6.98 -12.33
C LYS A 31 -13.74 5.78 -11.75
N ARG A 32 -13.05 5.04 -12.60
CA ARG A 32 -12.26 3.88 -12.16
C ARG A 32 -11.11 4.31 -11.25
N ALA A 33 -10.43 5.41 -11.59
CA ALA A 33 -9.34 5.94 -10.76
C ALA A 33 -9.87 6.38 -9.38
N ALA A 34 -10.99 7.07 -9.36
CA ALA A 34 -11.61 7.49 -8.09
C ALA A 34 -12.03 6.28 -7.26
N GLN A 35 -12.57 5.25 -7.89
CA GLN A 35 -12.98 4.04 -7.18
C GLN A 35 -11.77 3.30 -6.61
N PHE A 36 -10.66 3.25 -7.35
CA PHE A 36 -9.44 2.63 -6.85
C PHE A 36 -8.95 3.33 -5.57
N ARG A 37 -8.93 4.66 -5.57
CA ARG A 37 -8.55 5.42 -4.36
C ARG A 37 -9.47 5.12 -3.18
N LYS A 38 -10.78 5.09 -3.42
CA LYS A 38 -11.74 4.77 -2.36
C LYS A 38 -11.52 3.37 -1.82
N ASN A 39 -11.24 2.42 -2.70
CA ASN A 39 -11.00 1.04 -2.29
C ASN A 39 -9.73 0.91 -1.46
N LEU A 40 -8.67 1.65 -1.82
CA LEU A 40 -7.46 1.69 -1.00
C LEU A 40 -7.76 2.24 0.39
N MET A 41 -8.52 3.32 0.48
CA MET A 41 -8.87 3.90 1.77
C MET A 41 -9.73 2.95 2.61
N LYS A 42 -10.65 2.21 1.99
CA LYS A 42 -11.43 1.19 2.69
C LYS A 42 -10.56 0.09 3.26
N ASP A 43 -9.46 -0.22 2.60
CA ASP A 43 -8.51 -1.23 3.07
C ASP A 43 -7.47 -0.64 4.04
N GLY A 44 -7.68 0.57 4.50
CA GLY A 44 -6.87 1.19 5.53
C GLY A 44 -5.66 1.98 5.03
N PHE A 45 -5.54 2.18 3.73
CA PHE A 45 -4.48 3.02 3.19
C PHE A 45 -4.84 4.50 3.36
N GLY A 46 -3.84 5.32 3.61
CA GLY A 46 -3.99 6.76 3.64
C GLY A 46 -3.20 7.41 2.52
N MET A 47 -3.68 8.54 2.04
CA MET A 47 -2.99 9.27 1.00
C MET A 47 -1.73 9.92 1.57
N HIS A 48 -0.59 9.58 0.98
CA HIS A 48 0.70 10.16 1.34
C HIS A 48 1.04 11.31 0.39
N GLN A 49 0.82 11.05 -0.89
CA GLN A 49 0.89 12.04 -1.95
C GLN A 49 -0.19 11.69 -2.95
N PHE A 50 -0.49 12.60 -3.87
CA PHE A 50 -1.43 12.30 -4.92
C PHE A 50 -0.91 11.09 -5.72
N SER A 51 -1.70 10.05 -5.83
CA SER A 51 -1.33 8.78 -6.47
C SER A 51 -0.30 7.95 -5.70
N VAL A 52 -0.05 8.27 -4.42
CA VAL A 52 0.78 7.45 -3.54
C VAL A 52 0.04 7.26 -2.21
N TYR A 53 -0.34 6.03 -1.96
CA TYR A 53 -1.06 5.67 -0.73
C TYR A 53 -0.22 4.73 0.10
N ILE A 54 -0.27 4.88 1.41
CA ILE A 54 0.53 4.06 2.32
C ILE A 54 -0.35 3.42 3.39
N ARG A 55 0.11 2.28 3.87
CA ARG A 55 -0.52 1.57 4.97
C ARG A 55 0.54 0.92 5.84
N HIS A 56 0.40 1.05 7.15
CA HIS A 56 1.20 0.31 8.11
C HIS A 56 0.60 -1.09 8.29
N CYS A 57 1.44 -2.09 8.35
CA CYS A 57 1.03 -3.47 8.59
C CYS A 57 1.82 -4.02 9.77
N ALA A 58 1.11 -4.67 10.70
CA ALA A 58 1.72 -5.14 11.95
C ALA A 58 2.67 -6.31 11.73
N SER A 59 2.61 -6.98 10.58
CA SER A 59 3.45 -8.15 10.30
C SER A 59 3.60 -8.32 8.80
N GLY A 60 4.56 -9.15 8.40
CA GLY A 60 4.72 -9.53 7.00
C GLY A 60 3.52 -10.31 6.48
N GLU A 61 2.86 -11.09 7.34
CA GLU A 61 1.67 -11.84 6.96
C GLU A 61 0.50 -10.91 6.67
N SER A 62 0.31 -9.89 7.51
CA SER A 62 -0.70 -8.88 7.28
C SER A 62 -0.41 -8.10 5.98
N ALA A 63 0.85 -7.75 5.76
CA ALA A 63 1.25 -7.07 4.52
C ALA A 63 0.90 -7.91 3.29
N ALA A 64 1.16 -9.22 3.33
CA ALA A 64 0.84 -10.11 2.22
C ALA A 64 -0.65 -10.12 1.90
N VAL A 65 -1.50 -10.12 2.93
CA VAL A 65 -2.95 -10.08 2.75
C VAL A 65 -3.37 -8.80 2.02
N HIS A 66 -2.83 -7.67 2.45
CA HIS A 66 -3.19 -6.39 1.83
C HIS A 66 -2.63 -6.24 0.42
N ILE A 67 -1.46 -6.80 0.15
CA ILE A 67 -0.92 -6.84 -1.21
C ILE A 67 -1.88 -7.59 -2.15
N GLU A 68 -2.37 -8.75 -1.71
CA GLU A 68 -3.29 -9.53 -2.53
C GLU A 68 -4.62 -8.81 -2.74
N ARG A 69 -5.09 -8.10 -1.73
CA ARG A 69 -6.30 -7.28 -1.87
C ARG A 69 -6.12 -6.18 -2.89
N VAL A 70 -4.99 -5.47 -2.82
CA VAL A 70 -4.71 -4.38 -3.78
C VAL A 70 -4.65 -4.93 -5.20
N LYS A 71 -4.00 -6.08 -5.38
CA LYS A 71 -3.92 -6.71 -6.71
C LYS A 71 -5.29 -6.94 -7.33
N ARG A 72 -6.28 -7.29 -6.52
CA ARG A 72 -7.65 -7.51 -7.02
C ARG A 72 -8.39 -6.24 -7.36
N LEU A 73 -7.91 -5.11 -6.84
CA LEU A 73 -8.56 -3.82 -7.03
C LEU A 73 -8.02 -3.04 -8.23
N VAL A 74 -6.89 -3.51 -8.79
CA VAL A 74 -6.19 -2.79 -9.87
C VAL A 74 -7.08 -2.74 -11.12
N PRO A 75 -7.28 -1.53 -11.68
CA PRO A 75 -8.02 -1.42 -12.95
C PRO A 75 -7.27 -2.04 -14.11
N ASP A 76 -7.97 -2.31 -15.20
CA ASP A 76 -7.37 -2.92 -16.39
C ASP A 76 -6.36 -2.01 -17.09
N GLU A 77 -6.51 -0.71 -16.94
CA GLU A 77 -5.65 0.26 -17.58
C GLU A 77 -4.77 0.98 -16.56
N GLY A 78 -3.57 1.32 -16.96
CA GLY A 78 -2.66 2.06 -16.12
C GLY A 78 -1.63 1.18 -15.45
N MET A 79 -0.84 1.76 -14.57
CA MET A 79 0.22 1.06 -13.86
C MET A 79 0.04 1.22 -12.37
N VAL A 80 0.24 0.13 -11.64
CA VAL A 80 0.21 0.14 -10.17
C VAL A 80 1.43 -0.59 -9.68
N SER A 81 2.19 0.05 -8.79
CA SER A 81 3.36 -0.53 -8.17
C SER A 81 3.14 -0.62 -6.67
N ILE A 82 3.55 -1.73 -6.08
CA ILE A 82 3.46 -1.93 -4.64
C ILE A 82 4.87 -2.11 -4.11
N LEU A 83 5.26 -1.28 -3.16
CA LEU A 83 6.56 -1.34 -2.53
C LEU A 83 6.37 -1.68 -1.06
N LYS A 84 7.09 -2.70 -0.60
CA LYS A 84 7.07 -3.13 0.79
C LYS A 84 8.36 -2.68 1.44
N VAL A 85 8.26 -1.92 2.52
CA VAL A 85 9.43 -1.44 3.27
C VAL A 85 9.28 -1.80 4.74
N THR A 86 10.40 -1.98 5.41
CA THR A 86 10.41 -2.19 6.84
C THR A 86 10.12 -0.86 7.56
N ASP A 87 9.72 -0.96 8.82
CA ASP A 87 9.50 0.22 9.64
C ASP A 87 10.77 1.08 9.74
N LYS A 88 11.92 0.43 9.82
CA LYS A 88 13.19 1.15 9.84
C LYS A 88 13.42 1.91 8.54
N GLN A 89 13.19 1.27 7.40
CA GLN A 89 13.33 1.94 6.11
C GLN A 89 12.36 3.11 5.98
N PHE A 90 11.14 2.94 6.48
CA PHE A 90 10.14 4.00 6.46
C PHE A 90 10.62 5.20 7.29
N GLY A 91 11.20 4.94 8.46
CA GLY A 91 11.74 5.99 9.32
C GLY A 91 12.89 6.77 8.69
N ASP A 92 13.59 6.16 7.73
CA ASP A 92 14.68 6.80 7.00
C ASP A 92 14.21 7.59 5.77
N THR A 93 12.92 7.57 5.48
CA THR A 93 12.34 8.28 4.35
C THR A 93 12.34 9.78 4.61
N ILE A 94 12.83 10.54 3.66
CA ILE A 94 12.90 11.98 3.77
C ILE A 94 11.62 12.63 3.30
#